data_55c2b6f19dd280a3e236e908aa3eb59a
#
_entry.id   55c2b6f19dd280a3e236e908aa3eb59a
#
_cell.length_a   1.000
_cell.length_b   1.000
_cell.length_c   1.000
_cell.angle_alpha   90.00
_cell.angle_beta   90.00
_cell.angle_gamma   90.00
#
_symmetry.space_group_name_H-M   'P 1'
#
loop_
_entity.id
_entity.type
_entity.pdbx_description
1 polymer ?
#
loop_
_entity_poly.entity_id
_entity_poly.type
_entity_poly.pdbx_seq_one_letter_code
_entity_poly.pdbx_strand_id
1 'polypeptide(L)'
;RGSNKKIELTGIKKLRELILELAVRGKLVPQDPNDEPASILLEKIAAEKELLIKDKKIKKAKALPEIGKDEKPFLLPDGWEWERLEPISLKITDGEHLSPKKIDSGIKLLSAKHVLDTGVTLYDPQYVSSEDAEKFRLRCDPIIDDVLICSRGTIGRCCVVNITEYFCLMGSVILFRSPIEISSQYINYYLKSPLGLSSINGMTKGMAVNALYLKDIKSAPIPIPPVAEQHRITAKVDKLMALCDQLEQQTEDSITAHQTLVETLLATLSNSETPAEFNQNWTRIAEHFDTLFTTEHSID
;
A
#
# COMPACT_ATOMS: atom_id res chain seq x y z
N ARG A 1 -13.19 -24.89 9.71
CA ARG A 1 -13.93 -23.64 9.32
C ARG A 1 -13.00 -22.50 8.82
N GLY A 2 -11.70 -22.49 9.10
CA GLY A 2 -10.79 -21.42 8.70
C GLY A 2 -9.97 -21.64 7.41
N SER A 3 -9.91 -22.87 6.90
CA SER A 3 -8.93 -23.24 5.85
C SER A 3 -9.31 -22.69 4.47
N ASN A 4 -10.53 -22.85 4.00
CA ASN A 4 -10.92 -22.37 2.66
C ASN A 4 -10.97 -20.86 2.57
N LYS A 5 -11.61 -20.17 3.55
CA LYS A 5 -11.57 -18.70 3.62
C LYS A 5 -10.14 -18.18 3.61
N LYS A 6 -9.24 -18.81 4.36
CA LYS A 6 -7.82 -18.44 4.41
C LYS A 6 -7.11 -18.71 3.08
N ILE A 7 -7.46 -19.77 2.37
CA ILE A 7 -6.88 -20.11 1.05
C ILE A 7 -7.35 -19.12 -0.02
N GLU A 8 -8.64 -18.83 -0.09
CA GLU A 8 -9.22 -17.91 -1.09
C GLU A 8 -8.75 -16.47 -0.88
N LEU A 9 -8.77 -15.97 0.37
CA LEU A 9 -8.24 -14.64 0.70
C LEU A 9 -6.72 -14.56 0.45
N THR A 10 -5.98 -15.67 0.66
CA THR A 10 -4.56 -15.74 0.29
C THR A 10 -4.35 -15.66 -1.21
N GLY A 11 -5.25 -16.26 -2.00
CA GLY A 11 -5.26 -16.16 -3.47
C GLY A 11 -5.44 -14.73 -3.94
N ILE A 12 -6.42 -14.01 -3.40
CA ILE A 12 -6.69 -12.60 -3.74
C ILE A 12 -5.50 -11.71 -3.34
N LYS A 13 -4.91 -11.94 -2.16
CA LYS A 13 -3.70 -11.22 -1.76
C LYS A 13 -2.55 -11.41 -2.75
N LYS A 14 -2.28 -12.65 -3.18
CA LYS A 14 -1.25 -12.93 -4.18
C LYS A 14 -1.57 -12.30 -5.54
N LEU A 15 -2.85 -12.23 -5.91
CA LEU A 15 -3.27 -11.54 -7.14
C LEU A 15 -2.96 -10.05 -7.07
N ARG A 16 -3.25 -9.38 -5.95
CA ARG A 16 -2.89 -7.97 -5.72
C ARG A 16 -1.37 -7.76 -5.82
N GLU A 17 -0.57 -8.61 -5.19
CA GLU A 17 0.89 -8.58 -5.25
C GLU A 17 1.39 -8.74 -6.71
N LEU A 18 0.81 -9.67 -7.47
CA LEU A 18 1.16 -9.90 -8.87
C LEU A 18 0.79 -8.69 -9.77
N ILE A 19 -0.37 -8.07 -9.56
CA ILE A 19 -0.78 -6.87 -10.30
C ILE A 19 0.25 -5.75 -10.10
N LEU A 20 0.66 -5.49 -8.85
CA LEU A 20 1.67 -4.49 -8.54
C LEU A 20 3.04 -4.84 -9.14
N GLU A 21 3.43 -6.10 -9.07
CA GLU A 21 4.71 -6.56 -9.65
C GLU A 21 4.73 -6.39 -11.18
N LEU A 22 3.63 -6.72 -11.88
CA LEU A 22 3.51 -6.51 -13.33
C LEU A 22 3.50 -5.02 -13.68
N ALA A 23 2.88 -4.18 -12.87
CA ALA A 23 2.84 -2.73 -13.05
C ALA A 23 4.25 -2.13 -13.04
N VAL A 24 5.05 -2.44 -12.01
CA VAL A 24 6.39 -1.87 -11.83
C VAL A 24 7.45 -2.49 -12.73
N ARG A 25 7.13 -3.58 -13.42
CA ARG A 25 7.97 -4.20 -14.45
C ARG A 25 7.60 -3.77 -15.88
N GLY A 26 6.64 -2.86 -16.06
CA GLY A 26 6.16 -2.43 -17.37
C GLY A 26 5.46 -3.53 -18.17
N LYS A 27 4.80 -4.49 -17.48
CA LYS A 27 4.08 -5.63 -18.10
C LYS A 27 2.56 -5.54 -17.96
N LEU A 28 2.04 -4.48 -17.34
CA LEU A 28 0.61 -4.34 -17.06
C LEU A 28 -0.16 -3.60 -18.15
N VAL A 29 0.51 -2.69 -18.84
CA VAL A 29 -0.03 -1.89 -19.94
C VAL A 29 0.91 -1.94 -21.14
N PRO A 30 0.41 -1.76 -22.38
CA PRO A 30 1.29 -1.65 -23.55
C PRO A 30 2.14 -0.37 -23.48
N GLN A 31 3.41 -0.46 -23.89
CA GLN A 31 4.26 0.69 -24.14
C GLN A 31 3.75 1.43 -25.40
N ASP A 32 3.84 2.78 -25.37
CA ASP A 32 3.62 3.62 -26.54
C ASP A 32 4.96 4.23 -26.97
N PRO A 33 5.47 3.96 -28.17
CA PRO A 33 6.75 4.50 -28.63
C PRO A 33 6.75 6.03 -28.81
N ASN A 34 5.57 6.66 -28.78
CA ASN A 34 5.43 8.12 -28.84
C ASN A 34 5.48 8.79 -27.47
N ASP A 35 5.48 8.03 -26.37
CA ASP A 35 5.62 8.60 -25.03
C ASP A 35 7.01 9.26 -24.89
N GLU A 36 7.05 10.43 -24.25
CA GLU A 36 8.33 11.10 -23.93
C GLU A 36 9.12 10.22 -22.96
N PRO A 37 10.36 9.81 -23.29
CA PRO A 37 11.14 8.90 -22.43
C PRO A 37 11.36 9.44 -21.01
N ALA A 38 11.47 8.55 -20.04
CA ALA A 38 11.73 8.90 -18.64
C ALA A 38 13.05 9.66 -18.44
N SER A 39 14.03 9.52 -19.30
CA SER A 39 15.27 10.31 -19.26
C SER A 39 14.98 11.81 -19.33
N ILE A 40 14.06 12.24 -20.21
CA ILE A 40 13.67 13.66 -20.34
C ILE A 40 12.91 14.12 -19.07
N LEU A 41 12.05 13.27 -18.51
CA LEU A 41 11.41 13.53 -17.22
C LEU A 41 12.42 13.76 -16.10
N LEU A 42 13.44 12.89 -16.00
CA LEU A 42 14.48 12.99 -14.97
C LEU A 42 15.33 14.25 -15.14
N GLU A 43 15.64 14.65 -16.38
CA GLU A 43 16.32 15.93 -16.66
C GLU A 43 15.49 17.14 -16.20
N LYS A 44 14.18 17.15 -16.46
CA LYS A 44 13.26 18.21 -16.00
C LYS A 44 13.22 18.29 -14.47
N ILE A 45 13.12 17.16 -13.79
CA ILE A 45 13.12 17.10 -12.32
C ILE A 45 14.46 17.59 -11.75
N ALA A 46 15.58 17.19 -12.34
CA ALA A 46 16.89 17.66 -11.92
C ALA A 46 17.02 19.18 -12.05
N ALA A 47 16.58 19.76 -13.17
CA ALA A 47 16.59 21.21 -13.40
C ALA A 47 15.68 21.95 -12.40
N GLU A 48 14.46 21.46 -12.14
CA GLU A 48 13.56 22.02 -11.12
C GLU A 48 14.21 22.02 -9.74
N LYS A 49 14.81 20.89 -9.34
CA LYS A 49 15.48 20.77 -8.05
C LYS A 49 16.66 21.72 -7.92
N GLU A 50 17.44 21.93 -8.98
CA GLU A 50 18.55 22.90 -8.98
C GLU A 50 18.04 24.33 -8.73
N LEU A 51 16.92 24.72 -9.35
CA LEU A 51 16.27 26.01 -9.11
C LEU A 51 15.80 26.13 -7.65
N LEU A 52 15.14 25.11 -7.12
CA LEU A 52 14.67 25.10 -5.73
C LEU A 52 15.82 25.14 -4.71
N ILE A 53 16.96 24.53 -5.02
CA ILE A 53 18.18 24.60 -4.21
C ILE A 53 18.77 26.01 -4.26
N LYS A 54 18.86 26.62 -5.46
CA LYS A 54 19.34 27.99 -5.65
C LYS A 54 18.48 29.00 -4.88
N ASP A 55 17.16 28.79 -4.90
CA ASP A 55 16.17 29.59 -4.16
C ASP A 55 16.15 29.29 -2.64
N LYS A 56 16.98 28.36 -2.17
CA LYS A 56 17.04 27.90 -0.77
C LYS A 56 15.72 27.30 -0.25
N LYS A 57 14.85 26.85 -1.16
CA LYS A 57 13.58 26.18 -0.80
C LYS A 57 13.78 24.73 -0.37
N ILE A 58 14.79 24.06 -0.99
CA ILE A 58 15.21 22.71 -0.59
C ILE A 58 16.71 22.66 -0.35
N LYS A 59 17.16 21.69 0.45
CA LYS A 59 18.60 21.48 0.70
C LYS A 59 19.19 20.57 -0.38
N LYS A 60 20.45 20.86 -0.78
CA LYS A 60 21.19 19.96 -1.67
C LYS A 60 21.40 18.63 -0.98
N ALA A 61 20.93 17.54 -1.63
CA ALA A 61 21.14 16.18 -1.17
C ALA A 61 22.61 15.76 -1.37
N LYS A 62 23.05 14.77 -0.57
CA LYS A 62 24.34 14.11 -0.82
C LYS A 62 24.22 13.22 -2.04
N ALA A 63 25.27 13.18 -2.86
CA ALA A 63 25.32 12.26 -3.98
C ALA A 63 25.17 10.80 -3.48
N LEU A 64 24.29 10.07 -4.11
CA LEU A 64 24.14 8.65 -3.89
C LEU A 64 25.02 7.86 -4.85
N PRO A 65 25.47 6.65 -4.49
CA PRO A 65 26.20 5.79 -5.40
C PRO A 65 25.34 5.42 -6.61
N GLU A 66 25.97 5.14 -7.75
CA GLU A 66 25.28 4.61 -8.92
C GLU A 66 24.54 3.30 -8.60
N ILE A 67 23.45 3.04 -9.32
CA ILE A 67 22.67 1.82 -9.14
C ILE A 67 23.46 0.65 -9.74
N GLY A 68 23.87 -0.28 -8.88
CA GLY A 68 24.61 -1.46 -9.28
C GLY A 68 23.77 -2.44 -10.13
N LYS A 69 24.46 -3.34 -10.83
CA LYS A 69 23.76 -4.37 -11.64
C LYS A 69 22.91 -5.33 -10.79
N ASP A 70 23.33 -5.59 -9.58
CA ASP A 70 22.62 -6.42 -8.59
C ASP A 70 21.38 -5.74 -8.02
N GLU A 71 21.30 -4.40 -8.12
CA GLU A 71 20.13 -3.61 -7.75
C GLU A 71 19.10 -3.49 -8.88
N LYS A 72 19.42 -3.95 -10.11
CA LYS A 72 18.57 -3.93 -11.31
C LYS A 72 18.07 -5.35 -11.63
N PRO A 73 17.02 -5.84 -10.97
CA PRO A 73 16.63 -7.26 -11.02
C PRO A 73 16.03 -7.71 -12.36
N PHE A 74 15.78 -6.78 -13.30
CA PHE A 74 15.26 -7.06 -14.64
C PHE A 74 15.65 -5.95 -15.63
N LEU A 75 15.53 -6.27 -16.92
CA LEU A 75 15.69 -5.28 -18.00
C LEU A 75 14.43 -4.41 -18.08
N LEU A 76 14.63 -3.09 -18.14
CA LEU A 76 13.53 -2.15 -18.31
C LEU A 76 12.94 -2.21 -19.73
N PRO A 77 11.65 -1.90 -19.90
CA PRO A 77 11.10 -1.55 -21.21
C PRO A 77 11.79 -0.32 -21.80
N ASP A 78 11.65 -0.15 -23.12
CA ASP A 78 12.14 1.05 -23.80
C ASP A 78 11.49 2.32 -23.23
N GLY A 79 12.28 3.37 -23.10
CA GLY A 79 11.82 4.65 -22.55
C GLY A 79 11.73 4.72 -21.03
N TRP A 80 11.98 3.61 -20.30
CA TRP A 80 12.07 3.60 -18.85
C TRP A 80 13.49 3.82 -18.36
N GLU A 81 13.63 4.36 -17.13
CA GLU A 81 14.94 4.54 -16.48
C GLU A 81 14.94 4.00 -15.05
N TRP A 82 16.10 3.48 -14.60
CA TRP A 82 16.34 3.23 -13.19
C TRP A 82 16.82 4.49 -12.51
N GLU A 83 16.16 4.90 -11.42
CA GLU A 83 16.61 5.99 -10.59
C GLU A 83 16.46 5.66 -9.11
N ARG A 84 17.10 6.39 -8.21
CA ARG A 84 16.89 6.29 -6.77
C ARG A 84 15.74 7.22 -6.35
N LEU A 85 15.09 6.90 -5.22
CA LEU A 85 13.93 7.70 -4.75
C LEU A 85 14.31 9.15 -4.37
N GLU A 86 15.52 9.40 -3.82
CA GLU A 86 15.89 10.77 -3.43
C GLU A 86 16.03 11.75 -4.61
N PRO A 87 16.70 11.44 -5.73
CA PRO A 87 16.74 12.31 -6.89
C PRO A 87 15.37 12.72 -7.43
N ILE A 88 14.40 11.83 -7.40
CA ILE A 88 13.03 12.06 -7.89
C ILE A 88 12.06 12.57 -6.83
N SER A 89 12.52 13.04 -5.70
CA SER A 89 11.69 13.58 -4.61
C SER A 89 11.99 15.05 -4.35
N LEU A 90 10.99 15.82 -4.02
CA LEU A 90 11.17 17.17 -3.46
C LEU A 90 11.48 17.13 -1.97
N LYS A 91 10.96 16.14 -1.25
CA LYS A 91 11.16 15.97 0.19
C LYS A 91 11.04 14.51 0.60
N ILE A 92 12.03 14.02 1.35
CA ILE A 92 11.93 12.76 2.10
C ILE A 92 12.37 13.07 3.53
N THR A 93 11.43 12.94 4.47
CA THR A 93 11.64 13.22 5.89
C THR A 93 10.75 12.31 6.73
N ASP A 94 10.98 12.26 8.02
CA ASP A 94 10.11 11.59 8.99
C ASP A 94 9.48 12.61 9.94
N GLY A 95 8.42 12.19 10.63
CA GLY A 95 7.74 12.99 11.62
C GLY A 95 8.56 13.23 12.88
N GLU A 96 7.90 13.71 13.94
CA GLU A 96 8.54 14.08 15.21
C GLU A 96 8.94 12.84 16.03
N HIS A 97 10.17 12.82 16.53
CA HIS A 97 10.70 11.74 17.35
C HIS A 97 10.52 11.96 18.86
N LEU A 98 10.39 13.20 19.28
CA LEU A 98 10.13 13.53 20.68
C LEU A 98 8.67 13.20 21.00
N SER A 99 8.44 12.65 22.19
CA SER A 99 7.09 12.48 22.70
C SER A 99 6.55 13.83 23.17
N PRO A 100 5.58 14.42 22.45
CA PRO A 100 5.04 15.71 22.85
C PRO A 100 4.22 15.56 24.13
N LYS A 101 3.98 16.69 24.81
CA LYS A 101 3.02 16.73 25.91
C LYS A 101 1.63 16.39 25.35
N LYS A 102 1.03 15.33 25.89
CA LYS A 102 -0.33 14.95 25.53
C LYS A 102 -1.33 15.97 26.04
N ILE A 103 -2.25 16.35 25.19
CA ILE A 103 -3.40 17.21 25.50
C ILE A 103 -4.66 16.56 24.97
N ASP A 104 -5.82 16.91 25.52
CA ASP A 104 -7.09 16.24 25.17
C ASP A 104 -7.71 16.76 23.86
N SER A 105 -7.26 17.91 23.39
CA SER A 105 -7.73 18.52 22.14
C SER A 105 -6.67 19.43 21.53
N GLY A 106 -6.69 19.63 20.21
CA GLY A 106 -5.71 20.46 19.51
C GLY A 106 -5.48 19.98 18.08
N ILE A 107 -4.24 20.12 17.60
CA ILE A 107 -3.84 19.63 16.28
C ILE A 107 -3.58 18.12 16.36
N LYS A 108 -4.12 17.37 15.42
CA LYS A 108 -3.97 15.90 15.35
C LYS A 108 -2.52 15.51 15.07
N LEU A 109 -1.99 14.60 15.85
CA LEU A 109 -0.68 13.99 15.68
C LEU A 109 -0.85 12.52 15.32
N LEU A 110 -0.54 12.19 14.07
CA LEU A 110 -0.75 10.87 13.49
C LEU A 110 0.52 10.03 13.55
N SER A 111 0.33 8.73 13.72
CA SER A 111 1.40 7.73 13.77
C SER A 111 1.15 6.63 12.74
N ALA A 112 1.99 5.59 12.70
CA ALA A 112 1.84 4.48 11.77
C ALA A 112 0.44 3.80 11.80
N LYS A 113 -0.30 3.83 12.91
CA LYS A 113 -1.67 3.27 12.98
C LYS A 113 -2.66 4.01 12.08
N HIS A 114 -2.38 5.27 11.74
CA HIS A 114 -3.25 6.13 10.94
C HIS A 114 -2.96 6.06 9.42
N VAL A 115 -1.89 5.38 9.02
CA VAL A 115 -1.58 5.11 7.62
C VAL A 115 -2.23 3.79 7.24
N LEU A 116 -3.32 3.83 6.47
CA LEU A 116 -4.05 2.66 5.99
C LEU A 116 -3.75 2.45 4.49
N ASP A 117 -4.05 1.28 3.96
CA ASP A 117 -3.90 1.02 2.52
C ASP A 117 -4.82 1.88 1.64
N THR A 118 -5.93 2.36 2.20
CA THR A 118 -6.93 3.21 1.54
C THR A 118 -6.67 4.71 1.70
N GLY A 119 -5.69 5.12 2.51
CA GLY A 119 -5.41 6.53 2.79
C GLY A 119 -5.13 6.81 4.27
N VAL A 120 -5.24 8.07 4.65
CA VAL A 120 -5.03 8.53 6.02
C VAL A 120 -6.34 8.45 6.82
N THR A 121 -6.30 7.84 8.01
CA THR A 121 -7.42 7.88 8.96
C THR A 121 -7.15 8.87 10.09
N LEU A 122 -8.19 9.56 10.51
CA LEU A 122 -8.16 10.48 11.65
C LEU A 122 -8.80 9.88 12.91
N TYR A 123 -9.05 8.57 12.92
CA TYR A 123 -9.65 7.89 14.05
C TYR A 123 -8.66 7.76 15.21
N ASP A 124 -9.09 8.18 16.41
CA ASP A 124 -8.32 8.10 17.67
C ASP A 124 -6.88 8.66 17.57
N PRO A 125 -6.69 9.94 17.18
CA PRO A 125 -5.39 10.57 17.10
C PRO A 125 -4.89 10.99 18.50
N GLN A 126 -3.59 11.26 18.61
CA GLN A 126 -3.08 12.10 19.69
C GLN A 126 -3.23 13.57 19.28
N TYR A 127 -3.12 14.46 20.27
CA TYR A 127 -3.21 15.90 20.02
C TYR A 127 -1.99 16.62 20.54
N VAL A 128 -1.63 17.72 19.87
CA VAL A 128 -0.55 18.62 20.25
C VAL A 128 -1.04 20.07 20.21
N SER A 129 -0.35 20.96 20.91
CA SER A 129 -0.62 22.39 20.86
C SER A 129 -0.32 22.94 19.46
N SER A 130 -0.95 24.07 19.11
CA SER A 130 -0.65 24.76 17.85
C SER A 130 0.83 25.15 17.75
N GLU A 131 1.44 25.59 18.87
CA GLU A 131 2.86 25.94 18.91
C GLU A 131 3.77 24.75 18.62
N ASP A 132 3.50 23.57 19.19
CA ASP A 132 4.27 22.34 18.89
C ASP A 132 4.03 21.89 17.46
N ALA A 133 2.79 21.98 16.97
CA ALA A 133 2.45 21.62 15.59
C ALA A 133 3.23 22.48 14.57
N GLU A 134 3.33 23.79 14.79
CA GLU A 134 4.14 24.67 13.95
C GLU A 134 5.61 24.24 13.93
N LYS A 135 6.20 23.94 15.09
CA LYS A 135 7.58 23.43 15.19
C LYS A 135 7.79 22.11 14.44
N PHE A 136 6.86 21.15 14.61
CA PHE A 136 6.95 19.85 13.96
C PHE A 136 6.85 19.97 12.44
N ARG A 137 5.98 20.85 11.96
CA ARG A 137 5.77 21.08 10.53
C ARG A 137 6.92 21.83 9.85
N LEU A 138 7.80 22.50 10.57
CA LEU A 138 9.07 23.01 9.98
C LEU A 138 9.91 21.87 9.37
N ARG A 139 9.85 20.69 9.97
CA ARG A 139 10.56 19.50 9.47
C ARG A 139 9.68 18.66 8.55
N CYS A 140 8.48 18.32 8.98
CA CYS A 140 7.58 17.40 8.30
C CYS A 140 6.17 18.01 8.22
N ASP A 141 5.83 18.55 7.06
CA ASP A 141 4.62 19.31 6.74
C ASP A 141 3.73 18.55 5.74
N PRO A 142 3.08 17.44 6.13
CA PRO A 142 2.29 16.66 5.19
C PRO A 142 1.22 17.52 4.49
N ILE A 143 1.08 17.30 3.19
CA ILE A 143 0.06 17.92 2.32
C ILE A 143 -0.60 16.82 1.48
N ILE A 144 -1.70 17.17 0.81
CA ILE A 144 -2.36 16.28 -0.15
C ILE A 144 -1.35 15.80 -1.20
N ASP A 145 -1.50 14.56 -1.68
CA ASP A 145 -0.64 13.87 -2.63
C ASP A 145 0.76 13.49 -2.12
N ASP A 146 1.14 13.82 -0.88
CA ASP A 146 2.34 13.21 -0.28
C ASP A 146 2.13 11.71 -0.06
N VAL A 147 3.19 10.90 -0.20
CA VAL A 147 3.17 9.48 0.15
C VAL A 147 3.68 9.30 1.57
N LEU A 148 2.86 8.69 2.43
CA LEU A 148 3.23 8.33 3.80
C LEU A 148 3.62 6.86 3.87
N ILE A 149 4.74 6.56 4.57
CA ILE A 149 5.31 5.22 4.67
C ILE A 149 5.55 4.89 6.13
N CYS A 150 5.02 3.78 6.63
CA CYS A 150 5.27 3.30 7.99
C CYS A 150 6.72 2.82 8.11
N SER A 151 7.49 3.48 8.98
CA SER A 151 8.87 3.10 9.30
C SER A 151 8.98 2.14 10.48
N ARG A 152 7.92 1.98 11.26
CA ARG A 152 7.81 1.08 12.42
C ARG A 152 6.41 0.47 12.50
N GLY A 153 6.29 -0.64 13.21
CA GLY A 153 5.04 -1.39 13.31
C GLY A 153 4.77 -2.20 12.04
N THR A 154 3.80 -1.82 11.22
CA THR A 154 3.57 -2.43 9.90
C THR A 154 4.52 -1.79 8.89
N ILE A 155 5.79 -2.19 8.91
CA ILE A 155 6.85 -1.64 8.07
C ILE A 155 6.50 -1.74 6.60
N GLY A 156 6.72 -0.65 5.84
CA GLY A 156 6.45 -0.57 4.40
C GLY A 156 4.99 -0.32 4.03
N ARG A 157 4.03 -0.39 4.98
CA ARG A 157 2.66 0.03 4.68
C ARG A 157 2.66 1.51 4.33
N CYS A 158 2.03 1.86 3.23
CA CYS A 158 2.03 3.23 2.72
C CYS A 158 0.68 3.62 2.11
N CYS A 159 0.44 4.92 2.03
CA CYS A 159 -0.71 5.50 1.34
C CYS A 159 -0.37 6.88 0.79
N VAL A 160 -1.18 7.35 -0.16
CA VAL A 160 -1.19 8.75 -0.58
C VAL A 160 -2.07 9.53 0.38
N VAL A 161 -1.64 10.73 0.79
CA VAL A 161 -2.44 11.64 1.60
C VAL A 161 -3.64 12.12 0.78
N ASN A 162 -4.83 11.76 1.23
CA ASN A 162 -6.11 12.02 0.56
C ASN A 162 -7.02 12.97 1.34
N ILE A 163 -6.47 13.68 2.34
CA ILE A 163 -7.17 14.62 3.21
C ILE A 163 -6.49 15.99 3.18
N THR A 164 -7.28 17.04 3.29
CA THR A 164 -6.79 18.45 3.34
C THR A 164 -6.62 18.97 4.76
N GLU A 165 -6.95 18.16 5.75
CA GLU A 165 -6.89 18.53 7.16
C GLU A 165 -5.45 18.83 7.61
N TYR A 166 -5.28 19.81 8.50
CA TYR A 166 -3.98 20.16 9.06
C TYR A 166 -3.63 19.18 10.19
N PHE A 167 -2.55 18.44 10.04
CA PHE A 167 -2.08 17.44 10.99
C PHE A 167 -0.55 17.38 11.05
N CYS A 168 -0.02 16.72 12.07
CA CYS A 168 1.39 16.42 12.24
C CYS A 168 1.64 14.92 12.20
N LEU A 169 2.88 14.51 11.99
CA LEU A 169 3.31 13.11 11.95
C LEU A 169 4.33 12.81 13.06
N MET A 170 4.19 11.61 13.65
CA MET A 170 5.21 10.99 14.50
C MET A 170 6.34 10.40 13.67
N GLY A 171 7.53 10.25 14.27
CA GLY A 171 8.72 9.66 13.66
C GLY A 171 8.58 8.19 13.21
N SER A 172 7.44 7.56 13.48
CA SER A 172 7.08 6.25 12.94
C SER A 172 6.55 6.30 11.49
N VAL A 173 6.43 7.49 10.92
CA VAL A 173 5.94 7.73 9.55
C VAL A 173 6.95 8.55 8.78
N ILE A 174 7.35 8.06 7.61
CA ILE A 174 8.16 8.76 6.63
C ILE A 174 7.23 9.41 5.62
N LEU A 175 7.53 10.64 5.22
CA LEU A 175 6.88 11.40 4.17
C LEU A 175 7.77 11.43 2.95
N PHE A 176 7.20 11.09 1.79
CA PHE A 176 7.80 11.27 0.47
C PHE A 176 6.92 12.24 -0.33
N ARG A 177 7.51 13.32 -0.82
CA ARG A 177 6.85 14.30 -1.70
C ARG A 177 7.39 14.20 -3.10
N SER A 178 6.53 13.90 -4.06
CA SER A 178 6.86 13.87 -5.49
C SER A 178 6.95 15.28 -6.08
N PRO A 179 7.77 15.53 -7.11
CA PRO A 179 7.52 16.58 -8.09
C PRO A 179 6.18 16.34 -8.80
N ILE A 180 5.62 17.39 -9.42
CA ILE A 180 4.30 17.31 -10.07
C ILE A 180 4.26 16.30 -11.22
N GLU A 181 5.38 16.08 -11.88
CA GLU A 181 5.52 15.18 -13.03
C GLU A 181 5.60 13.69 -12.62
N ILE A 182 5.83 13.40 -11.34
CA ILE A 182 5.85 12.03 -10.82
C ILE A 182 4.54 11.73 -10.11
N SER A 183 3.83 10.73 -10.59
CA SER A 183 2.60 10.26 -9.96
C SER A 183 2.86 9.71 -8.56
N SER A 184 2.34 10.37 -7.52
CA SER A 184 2.40 9.87 -6.14
C SER A 184 1.73 8.50 -6.00
N GLN A 185 0.69 8.23 -6.79
CA GLN A 185 0.04 6.93 -6.82
C GLN A 185 0.94 5.84 -7.42
N TYR A 186 1.76 6.16 -8.45
CA TYR A 186 2.76 5.24 -8.97
C TYR A 186 3.82 4.90 -7.91
N ILE A 187 4.34 5.91 -7.20
CA ILE A 187 5.27 5.72 -6.07
C ILE A 187 4.63 4.83 -4.98
N ASN A 188 3.37 5.09 -4.62
CA ASN A 188 2.63 4.28 -3.66
C ASN A 188 2.52 2.81 -4.10
N TYR A 189 2.20 2.55 -5.37
CA TYR A 189 2.12 1.19 -5.92
C TYR A 189 3.48 0.51 -5.98
N TYR A 190 4.52 1.25 -6.37
CA TYR A 190 5.89 0.74 -6.33
C TYR A 190 6.27 0.29 -4.90
N LEU A 191 6.07 1.14 -3.90
CA LEU A 191 6.41 0.85 -2.50
C LEU A 191 5.62 -0.34 -1.93
N LYS A 192 4.38 -0.57 -2.39
CA LYS A 192 3.56 -1.75 -2.04
C LYS A 192 3.91 -3.01 -2.80
N SER A 193 4.61 -2.90 -3.92
CA SER A 193 4.98 -4.06 -4.73
C SER A 193 6.02 -4.94 -4.03
N PRO A 194 6.10 -6.24 -4.36
CA PRO A 194 7.18 -7.11 -3.88
C PRO A 194 8.57 -6.54 -4.20
N LEU A 195 8.73 -5.93 -5.37
CA LEU A 195 9.98 -5.26 -5.76
C LEU A 195 10.33 -4.10 -4.84
N GLY A 196 9.39 -3.18 -4.63
CA GLY A 196 9.58 -2.00 -3.77
C GLY A 196 9.88 -2.39 -2.33
N LEU A 197 9.11 -3.33 -1.77
CA LEU A 197 9.35 -3.85 -0.42
C LEU A 197 10.73 -4.51 -0.30
N SER A 198 11.17 -5.24 -1.32
CA SER A 198 12.51 -5.83 -1.36
C SER A 198 13.60 -4.74 -1.44
N SER A 199 13.39 -3.70 -2.23
CA SER A 199 14.35 -2.60 -2.42
C SER A 199 14.57 -1.79 -1.14
N ILE A 200 13.50 -1.47 -0.40
CA ILE A 200 13.60 -0.72 0.85
C ILE A 200 14.06 -1.58 2.04
N ASN A 201 13.85 -2.90 2.00
CA ASN A 201 14.27 -3.84 3.04
C ASN A 201 15.61 -4.53 2.72
N GLY A 202 16.09 -4.45 1.50
CA GLY A 202 17.18 -5.26 0.96
C GLY A 202 18.56 -5.01 1.57
N MET A 203 18.76 -3.93 2.34
CA MET A 203 20.02 -3.68 3.05
C MET A 203 20.19 -4.49 4.35
N THR A 204 19.14 -5.19 4.79
CA THR A 204 19.16 -6.03 6.00
C THR A 204 19.00 -7.51 5.66
N LYS A 205 19.84 -8.03 4.76
CA LYS A 205 19.87 -9.48 4.43
C LYS A 205 20.06 -10.28 5.72
N GLY A 206 19.01 -11.00 6.12
CA GLY A 206 19.08 -12.02 7.17
C GLY A 206 18.66 -11.61 8.59
N MET A 207 18.22 -10.38 8.84
CA MET A 207 17.65 -9.98 10.12
C MET A 207 16.19 -9.54 9.98
N ALA A 208 15.38 -9.80 11.00
CA ALA A 208 14.03 -9.21 11.08
C ALA A 208 14.16 -7.68 11.04
N VAL A 209 13.52 -7.04 10.06
CA VAL A 209 13.55 -5.58 9.91
C VAL A 209 12.73 -4.97 11.05
N ASN A 210 13.40 -4.37 12.03
CA ASN A 210 12.74 -3.73 13.17
C ASN A 210 12.34 -2.27 12.89
N ALA A 211 12.94 -1.64 11.87
CA ALA A 211 12.64 -0.28 11.46
C ALA A 211 13.15 0.00 10.04
N LEU A 212 12.43 0.84 9.32
CA LEU A 212 12.86 1.40 8.04
C LEU A 212 13.47 2.78 8.29
N TYR A 213 14.64 3.03 7.72
CA TYR A 213 15.35 4.30 7.92
C TYR A 213 15.26 5.19 6.67
N LEU A 214 15.34 6.50 6.88
CA LEU A 214 15.35 7.48 5.80
C LEU A 214 16.40 7.19 4.73
N LYS A 215 17.59 6.70 5.14
CA LYS A 215 18.67 6.35 4.20
C LYS A 215 18.26 5.21 3.24
N ASP A 216 17.48 4.25 3.74
CA ASP A 216 17.07 3.08 2.96
C ASP A 216 16.04 3.49 1.90
N ILE A 217 15.06 4.32 2.28
CA ILE A 217 14.11 4.92 1.32
C ILE A 217 14.83 5.78 0.28
N LYS A 218 15.72 6.66 0.72
CA LYS A 218 16.42 7.60 -0.19
C LYS A 218 17.26 6.88 -1.24
N SER A 219 17.92 5.78 -0.85
CA SER A 219 18.80 5.03 -1.74
C SER A 219 18.08 3.91 -2.52
N ALA A 220 16.81 3.62 -2.24
CA ALA A 220 16.09 2.55 -2.93
C ALA A 220 15.96 2.82 -4.43
N PRO A 221 16.38 1.87 -5.31
CA PRO A 221 16.22 2.01 -6.74
C PRO A 221 14.77 1.79 -7.15
N ILE A 222 14.26 2.58 -8.06
CA ILE A 222 12.91 2.51 -8.61
C ILE A 222 12.96 2.57 -10.15
N PRO A 223 12.18 1.75 -10.87
CA PRO A 223 11.99 1.90 -12.30
C PRO A 223 10.99 3.04 -12.56
N ILE A 224 11.36 3.99 -13.41
CA ILE A 224 10.55 5.16 -13.76
C ILE A 224 10.06 5.03 -15.19
N PRO A 225 8.74 4.93 -15.42
CA PRO A 225 8.14 4.98 -16.75
C PRO A 225 7.98 6.41 -17.26
N PRO A 226 7.76 6.60 -18.56
CA PRO A 226 7.23 7.82 -19.13
C PRO A 226 5.99 8.33 -18.37
N VAL A 227 5.80 9.65 -18.26
CA VAL A 227 4.69 10.25 -17.49
C VAL A 227 3.32 9.72 -17.95
N ALA A 228 3.10 9.66 -19.27
CA ALA A 228 1.85 9.15 -19.81
C ALA A 228 1.61 7.67 -19.45
N GLU A 229 2.69 6.87 -19.40
CA GLU A 229 2.61 5.48 -18.98
C GLU A 229 2.35 5.33 -17.47
N GLN A 230 2.93 6.21 -16.62
CA GLN A 230 2.58 6.23 -15.19
C GLN A 230 1.07 6.36 -14.99
N HIS A 231 0.41 7.26 -15.72
CA HIS A 231 -1.04 7.45 -15.66
C HIS A 231 -1.82 6.22 -16.17
N ARG A 232 -1.38 5.58 -17.26
CA ARG A 232 -2.00 4.34 -17.74
C ARG A 232 -1.86 3.20 -16.74
N ILE A 233 -0.67 3.08 -16.13
CA ILE A 233 -0.40 2.07 -15.10
C ILE A 233 -1.30 2.29 -13.88
N THR A 234 -1.33 3.50 -13.31
CA THR A 234 -2.13 3.79 -12.11
C THR A 234 -3.61 3.54 -12.36
N ALA A 235 -4.17 4.04 -13.47
CA ALA A 235 -5.58 3.79 -13.83
C ALA A 235 -5.89 2.29 -14.01
N LYS A 236 -4.95 1.51 -14.56
CA LYS A 236 -5.13 0.06 -14.73
C LYS A 236 -5.05 -0.68 -13.40
N VAL A 237 -4.10 -0.30 -12.53
CA VAL A 237 -3.98 -0.87 -11.18
C VAL A 237 -5.24 -0.57 -10.37
N ASP A 238 -5.73 0.68 -10.35
CA ASP A 238 -6.96 1.07 -9.64
C ASP A 238 -8.14 0.18 -10.04
N LYS A 239 -8.33 0.01 -11.37
CA LYS A 239 -9.40 -0.84 -11.89
C LYS A 239 -9.26 -2.30 -11.45
N LEU A 240 -8.05 -2.86 -11.48
CA LEU A 240 -7.82 -4.25 -11.09
C LEU A 240 -7.92 -4.45 -9.57
N MET A 241 -7.49 -3.48 -8.76
CA MET A 241 -7.66 -3.52 -7.31
C MET A 241 -9.14 -3.48 -6.92
N ALA A 242 -9.94 -2.63 -7.57
CA ALA A 242 -11.40 -2.60 -7.36
C ALA A 242 -12.07 -3.94 -7.71
N LEU A 243 -11.61 -4.64 -8.75
CA LEU A 243 -12.08 -6.00 -9.04
C LEU A 243 -11.65 -7.02 -7.97
N CYS A 244 -10.45 -6.87 -7.42
CA CYS A 244 -10.00 -7.70 -6.29
C CYS A 244 -10.86 -7.45 -5.04
N ASP A 245 -11.23 -6.19 -4.76
CA ASP A 245 -12.13 -5.84 -3.64
C ASP A 245 -13.51 -6.49 -3.83
N GLN A 246 -14.06 -6.46 -5.05
CA GLN A 246 -15.33 -7.12 -5.38
C GLN A 246 -15.25 -8.64 -5.20
N LEU A 247 -14.17 -9.28 -5.66
CA LEU A 247 -13.96 -10.72 -5.47
C LEU A 247 -13.86 -11.08 -3.98
N GLU A 248 -13.15 -10.28 -3.19
CA GLU A 248 -13.01 -10.49 -1.76
C GLU A 248 -14.37 -10.40 -1.06
N GLN A 249 -15.18 -9.39 -1.37
CA GLN A 249 -16.53 -9.21 -0.83
C GLN A 249 -17.46 -10.37 -1.24
N GLN A 250 -17.46 -10.75 -2.54
CA GLN A 250 -18.27 -11.88 -3.01
C GLN A 250 -17.90 -13.20 -2.32
N THR A 251 -16.60 -13.42 -2.11
CA THR A 251 -16.10 -14.59 -1.38
C THR A 251 -16.61 -14.59 0.07
N GLU A 252 -16.52 -13.45 0.77
CA GLU A 252 -17.00 -13.31 2.14
C GLU A 252 -18.52 -13.50 2.26
N ASP A 253 -19.28 -12.90 1.34
CA ASP A 253 -20.73 -13.03 1.28
C ASP A 253 -21.14 -14.49 1.03
N SER A 254 -20.48 -15.18 0.08
CA SER A 254 -20.72 -16.59 -0.23
C SER A 254 -20.46 -17.49 0.98
N ILE A 255 -19.34 -17.29 1.68
CA ILE A 255 -19.00 -18.05 2.91
C ILE A 255 -20.05 -17.82 3.99
N THR A 256 -20.46 -16.56 4.18
CA THR A 256 -21.48 -16.21 5.20
C THR A 256 -22.84 -16.83 4.88
N ALA A 257 -23.26 -16.74 3.61
CA ALA A 257 -24.52 -17.36 3.16
C ALA A 257 -24.51 -18.89 3.35
N HIS A 258 -23.37 -19.53 3.01
CA HIS A 258 -23.20 -20.95 3.21
C HIS A 258 -23.27 -21.35 4.71
N GLN A 259 -22.57 -20.61 5.59
CA GLN A 259 -22.64 -20.85 7.03
C GLN A 259 -24.08 -20.74 7.57
N THR A 260 -24.80 -19.68 7.19
CA THR A 260 -26.19 -19.45 7.60
C THR A 260 -27.10 -20.59 7.12
N LEU A 261 -26.87 -21.05 5.86
CA LEU A 261 -27.65 -22.18 5.32
C LEU A 261 -27.41 -23.45 6.12
N VAL A 262 -26.17 -23.82 6.39
CA VAL A 262 -25.84 -25.03 7.20
C VAL A 262 -26.41 -24.93 8.62
N GLU A 263 -26.25 -23.78 9.29
CA GLU A 263 -26.80 -23.55 10.62
C GLU A 263 -28.34 -23.69 10.64
N THR A 264 -29.02 -23.14 9.63
CA THR A 264 -30.48 -23.22 9.50
C THR A 264 -30.93 -24.69 9.30
N LEU A 265 -30.23 -25.43 8.43
CA LEU A 265 -30.56 -26.83 8.17
C LEU A 265 -30.33 -27.70 9.40
N LEU A 266 -29.25 -27.50 10.14
CA LEU A 266 -28.98 -28.22 11.39
C LEU A 266 -29.98 -27.86 12.49
N ALA A 267 -30.38 -26.60 12.61
CA ALA A 267 -31.43 -26.17 13.54
C ALA A 267 -32.77 -26.79 13.18
N THR A 268 -33.11 -26.89 11.89
CA THR A 268 -34.36 -27.59 11.46
C THR A 268 -34.36 -29.05 11.83
N LEU A 269 -33.22 -29.75 11.70
CA LEU A 269 -33.12 -31.15 12.18
C LEU A 269 -33.26 -31.25 13.68
N SER A 270 -32.56 -30.39 14.42
CA SER A 270 -32.55 -30.43 15.90
C SER A 270 -33.93 -30.10 16.51
N ASN A 271 -34.72 -29.30 15.81
CA ASN A 271 -36.05 -28.88 16.25
C ASN A 271 -37.19 -29.77 15.71
N SER A 272 -36.90 -30.87 15.01
CA SER A 272 -37.92 -31.81 14.54
C SER A 272 -38.63 -32.49 15.73
N GLU A 273 -39.94 -32.33 15.85
CA GLU A 273 -40.73 -32.84 16.97
C GLU A 273 -41.08 -34.34 16.80
N THR A 274 -41.05 -34.83 15.57
CA THR A 274 -41.38 -36.23 15.25
C THR A 274 -40.33 -36.94 14.43
N PRO A 275 -40.19 -38.29 14.54
CA PRO A 275 -39.30 -39.06 13.67
C PRO A 275 -39.60 -38.91 12.17
N ALA A 276 -40.87 -38.72 11.81
CA ALA A 276 -41.27 -38.50 10.42
C ALA A 276 -40.75 -37.16 9.87
N GLU A 277 -40.86 -36.10 10.65
CA GLU A 277 -40.36 -34.77 10.33
C GLU A 277 -38.84 -34.77 10.26
N PHE A 278 -38.17 -35.41 11.22
CA PHE A 278 -36.73 -35.57 11.19
C PHE A 278 -36.25 -36.27 9.89
N ASN A 279 -36.88 -37.37 9.50
CA ASN A 279 -36.54 -38.11 8.28
C ASN A 279 -36.78 -37.24 7.03
N GLN A 280 -37.85 -36.47 6.96
CA GLN A 280 -38.12 -35.56 5.86
C GLN A 280 -37.05 -34.47 5.75
N ASN A 281 -36.69 -33.84 6.86
CA ASN A 281 -35.66 -32.81 6.93
C ASN A 281 -34.27 -33.37 6.58
N TRP A 282 -33.96 -34.60 7.06
CA TRP A 282 -32.72 -35.29 6.72
C TRP A 282 -32.63 -35.62 5.23
N THR A 283 -33.70 -36.06 4.60
CA THR A 283 -33.72 -36.32 3.14
C THR A 283 -33.40 -35.06 2.35
N ARG A 284 -34.00 -33.93 2.72
CA ARG A 284 -33.67 -32.62 2.08
C ARG A 284 -32.20 -32.22 2.22
N ILE A 285 -31.59 -32.49 3.35
CA ILE A 285 -30.16 -32.22 3.55
C ILE A 285 -29.32 -33.19 2.73
N ALA A 286 -29.70 -34.49 2.72
CA ALA A 286 -28.98 -35.51 1.97
C ALA A 286 -29.01 -35.27 0.46
N GLU A 287 -30.09 -34.74 -0.10
CA GLU A 287 -30.17 -34.34 -1.53
C GLU A 287 -29.20 -33.24 -1.90
N HIS A 288 -28.79 -32.43 -0.95
CA HIS A 288 -27.84 -31.29 -1.18
C HIS A 288 -26.49 -31.50 -0.50
N PHE A 289 -26.23 -32.71 0.04
CA PHE A 289 -25.02 -32.97 0.84
C PHE A 289 -23.76 -32.63 0.14
N ASP A 290 -23.58 -33.02 -1.13
CA ASP A 290 -22.39 -32.76 -1.92
C ASP A 290 -22.18 -31.28 -2.21
N THR A 291 -23.23 -30.45 -2.18
CA THR A 291 -23.13 -28.98 -2.33
C THR A 291 -22.95 -28.24 -1.01
N LEU A 292 -23.45 -28.81 0.09
CA LEU A 292 -23.32 -28.25 1.44
C LEU A 292 -21.99 -28.57 2.11
N PHE A 293 -21.38 -29.71 1.78
CA PHE A 293 -20.16 -30.22 2.40
C PHE A 293 -19.08 -30.52 1.34
N THR A 294 -18.66 -29.47 0.65
CA THR A 294 -17.72 -29.56 -0.50
C THR A 294 -16.27 -29.80 -0.10
N THR A 295 -15.92 -29.82 1.19
CA THR A 295 -14.55 -30.03 1.68
C THR A 295 -14.55 -30.92 2.92
N GLU A 296 -13.48 -31.73 3.12
CA GLU A 296 -13.27 -32.54 4.34
C GLU A 296 -13.42 -31.73 5.64
N HIS A 297 -13.10 -30.42 5.62
CA HIS A 297 -13.21 -29.50 6.77
C HIS A 297 -14.60 -28.93 7.00
N SER A 298 -15.56 -29.19 6.13
CA SER A 298 -16.96 -28.78 6.34
C SER A 298 -17.79 -29.83 7.10
N ILE A 299 -17.17 -30.97 7.41
CA ILE A 299 -17.86 -32.11 8.12
C ILE A 299 -17.56 -32.11 9.61
N ASP A 300 -16.49 -31.47 10.07
CA ASP A 300 -16.13 -31.27 11.48
C ASP A 300 -16.80 -29.99 12.07
#